data_c07cc94507d637623c8c9d1f31102797
#
_entry.id   c07cc94507d637623c8c9d1f31102797
#
_cell.length_a   1.000
_cell.length_b   1.000
_cell.length_c   1.000
_cell.angle_alpha   90.00
_cell.angle_beta   90.00
_cell.angle_gamma   90.00
#
_symmetry.space_group_name_H-M   'P 1'
#
loop_
_entity.id
_entity.type
_entity.pdbx_description
1 polymer ?
#
loop_
_entity_poly.entity_id
_entity_poly.type
_entity_poly.pdbx_seq_one_letter_code
_entity_poly.pdbx_strand_id
1 'polypeptide(L)'
;LTGAFTKPVANNILGALCEQKGIKVTTNWTVDSVEADRAVISSVTGDEIPYDLLVSIPPNLGQEFLIESEVSDVTDFIDTDKELLKSKKFENMYIIGDATNVPASKAGSVAHFEADVIAQNLMADIEGTDNYYRFDGHTNCFIVTGFEKASLIDFSYAVEPLPGMFPLPGVGPFELLGESHINYWGKLMFKWVYYNLMLKGHELPFEPNMYLAGKDTSLLRSK
;
A
#
# COMPACT_ATOMS: atom_id res chain seq x y z
N LEU A 1 -2.32 14.75 3.90
CA LEU A 1 -1.27 14.52 2.88
C LEU A 1 -0.76 15.84 2.33
N THR A 2 0.53 15.87 1.98
CA THR A 2 1.17 17.04 1.34
C THR A 2 1.07 17.01 -0.18
N GLY A 3 0.35 16.05 -0.73
CA GLY A 3 0.17 15.87 -2.16
C GLY A 3 -0.73 14.69 -2.51
N ALA A 4 -0.73 14.29 -3.78
CA ALA A 4 -1.55 13.20 -4.31
C ALA A 4 -1.11 11.80 -3.82
N PHE A 5 0.11 11.68 -3.32
CA PHE A 5 0.65 10.41 -2.78
C PHE A 5 1.70 10.66 -1.70
N THR A 6 1.98 9.65 -0.86
CA THR A 6 2.91 9.78 0.27
C THR A 6 4.38 9.71 -0.14
N LYS A 7 4.69 8.97 -1.22
CA LYS A 7 6.06 8.83 -1.75
C LYS A 7 6.34 9.95 -2.76
N PRO A 8 7.44 10.72 -2.65
CA PRO A 8 7.71 11.92 -3.47
C PRO A 8 7.67 11.70 -4.98
N VAL A 9 8.29 10.63 -5.48
CA VAL A 9 8.31 10.34 -6.93
C VAL A 9 6.89 10.07 -7.45
N ALA A 10 6.14 9.20 -6.78
CA ALA A 10 4.76 8.93 -7.15
C ALA A 10 3.87 10.17 -6.98
N ASN A 11 4.10 10.97 -5.93
CA ASN A 11 3.37 12.22 -5.72
C ASN A 11 3.51 13.20 -6.90
N ASN A 12 4.73 13.38 -7.40
CA ASN A 12 4.98 14.26 -8.54
C ASN A 12 4.26 13.77 -9.81
N ILE A 13 4.34 12.48 -10.09
CA ILE A 13 3.73 11.87 -11.29
C ILE A 13 2.20 11.90 -11.20
N LEU A 14 1.63 11.46 -10.06
CA LEU A 14 0.18 11.45 -9.87
C LEU A 14 -0.39 12.86 -9.74
N GLY A 15 0.36 13.80 -9.15
CA GLY A 15 -0.02 15.21 -9.10
C GLY A 15 -0.12 15.83 -10.48
N ALA A 16 0.88 15.61 -11.33
CA ALA A 16 0.86 16.04 -12.73
C ALA A 16 -0.30 15.41 -13.52
N LEU A 17 -0.60 14.12 -13.26
CA LEU A 17 -1.73 13.45 -13.87
C LEU A 17 -3.08 14.04 -13.41
N CYS A 18 -3.22 14.39 -12.14
CA CYS A 18 -4.41 15.09 -11.63
C CYS A 18 -4.59 16.44 -12.34
N GLU A 19 -3.53 17.23 -12.46
CA GLU A 19 -3.55 18.51 -13.15
C GLU A 19 -3.95 18.35 -14.63
N GLN A 20 -3.33 17.41 -15.34
CA GLN A 20 -3.65 17.09 -16.73
C GLN A 20 -5.13 16.68 -16.92
N LYS A 21 -5.72 16.04 -15.94
CA LYS A 21 -7.13 15.63 -15.96
C LYS A 21 -8.10 16.69 -15.40
N GLY A 22 -7.61 17.86 -15.03
CA GLY A 22 -8.41 18.94 -14.46
C GLY A 22 -8.92 18.65 -13.04
N ILE A 23 -8.27 17.73 -12.31
CA ILE A 23 -8.60 17.39 -10.93
C ILE A 23 -7.90 18.36 -9.99
N LYS A 24 -8.66 19.14 -9.24
CA LYS A 24 -8.12 20.01 -8.20
C LYS A 24 -7.72 19.20 -6.98
N VAL A 25 -6.45 19.27 -6.60
CA VAL A 25 -5.92 18.64 -5.39
C VAL A 25 -5.76 19.68 -4.30
N THR A 26 -6.47 19.52 -3.19
CA THR A 26 -6.31 20.36 -1.98
C THR A 26 -5.52 19.56 -0.94
N THR A 27 -4.33 20.05 -0.62
CA THR A 27 -3.40 19.38 0.31
C THR A 27 -3.48 19.98 1.71
N ASN A 28 -2.94 19.26 2.70
CA ASN A 28 -2.92 19.68 4.11
C ASN A 28 -4.31 20.02 4.67
N TRP A 29 -5.31 19.37 4.15
CA TRP A 29 -6.71 19.56 4.49
C TRP A 29 -7.23 18.35 5.28
N THR A 30 -7.59 18.55 6.53
CA THR A 30 -8.10 17.50 7.41
C THR A 30 -9.59 17.71 7.61
N VAL A 31 -10.38 16.69 7.30
CA VAL A 31 -11.84 16.74 7.48
C VAL A 31 -12.16 16.83 8.97
N ASP A 32 -13.02 17.80 9.34
CA ASP A 32 -13.64 17.92 10.64
C ASP A 32 -15.08 17.36 10.59
N SER A 33 -15.91 17.88 9.71
CA SER A 33 -17.31 17.50 9.63
C SER A 33 -17.84 17.47 8.20
N VAL A 34 -18.97 16.77 8.03
CA VAL A 34 -19.77 16.74 6.82
C VAL A 34 -21.19 17.19 7.14
N GLU A 35 -21.60 18.29 6.55
CA GLU A 35 -22.95 18.85 6.70
C GLU A 35 -23.81 18.49 5.48
N ALA A 36 -24.52 17.37 5.57
CA ALA A 36 -25.29 16.82 4.44
C ALA A 36 -26.38 17.78 3.94
N ASP A 37 -27.06 18.47 4.84
CA ASP A 37 -28.14 19.42 4.49
C ASP A 37 -27.65 20.64 3.71
N ARG A 38 -26.39 21.04 3.93
CA ARG A 38 -25.73 22.13 3.21
C ARG A 38 -24.89 21.64 2.03
N ALA A 39 -24.72 20.33 1.89
CA ALA A 39 -23.82 19.69 0.93
C ALA A 39 -22.40 20.29 1.00
N VAL A 40 -21.85 20.39 2.21
CA VAL A 40 -20.53 20.98 2.51
C VAL A 40 -19.72 20.05 3.38
N ILE A 41 -18.42 19.94 3.07
CA ILE A 41 -17.41 19.33 3.91
C ILE A 41 -16.50 20.42 4.52
N SER A 42 -16.27 20.36 5.81
CA SER A 42 -15.48 21.37 6.55
C SER A 42 -14.17 20.79 7.07
N SER A 43 -13.12 21.60 7.08
CA SER A 43 -11.82 21.25 7.65
C SER A 43 -11.71 21.67 9.10
N VAL A 44 -10.74 21.10 9.82
CA VAL A 44 -10.38 21.51 11.20
C VAL A 44 -9.90 22.97 11.29
N THR A 45 -9.55 23.61 10.17
CA THR A 45 -9.18 25.03 10.08
C THR A 45 -10.37 25.93 9.74
N GLY A 46 -11.55 25.38 9.55
CA GLY A 46 -12.77 26.10 9.24
C GLY A 46 -12.99 26.41 7.74
N ASP A 47 -12.12 25.86 6.87
CA ASP A 47 -12.35 25.96 5.42
C ASP A 47 -13.49 25.05 4.98
N GLU A 48 -14.32 25.51 4.05
CA GLU A 48 -15.46 24.76 3.55
C GLU A 48 -15.32 24.48 2.05
N ILE A 49 -15.71 23.25 1.65
CA ILE A 49 -15.80 22.85 0.23
C ILE A 49 -17.21 22.32 -0.04
N PRO A 50 -17.97 22.98 -0.94
CA PRO A 50 -19.27 22.46 -1.36
C PRO A 50 -19.10 21.26 -2.31
N TYR A 51 -20.07 20.34 -2.32
CA TYR A 51 -20.08 19.17 -3.19
C TYR A 51 -21.47 18.87 -3.74
N ASP A 52 -21.53 18.32 -4.94
CA ASP A 52 -22.73 17.69 -5.51
C ASP A 52 -22.78 16.20 -5.17
N LEU A 53 -21.62 15.56 -5.14
CA LEU A 53 -21.42 14.19 -4.70
C LEU A 53 -20.14 14.10 -3.87
N LEU A 54 -20.25 13.55 -2.67
CA LEU A 54 -19.09 13.31 -1.78
C LEU A 54 -18.75 11.81 -1.78
N VAL A 55 -17.50 11.50 -2.11
CA VAL A 55 -16.91 10.18 -1.86
C VAL A 55 -15.80 10.35 -0.81
N SER A 56 -16.00 9.78 0.36
CA SER A 56 -15.08 9.91 1.48
C SER A 56 -14.60 8.54 1.96
N ILE A 57 -13.34 8.48 2.38
CA ILE A 57 -12.77 7.32 3.06
C ILE A 57 -12.59 7.72 4.53
N PRO A 58 -13.36 7.13 5.46
CA PRO A 58 -13.21 7.42 6.88
C PRO A 58 -11.85 6.94 7.40
N PRO A 59 -11.35 7.47 8.53
CA PRO A 59 -10.16 6.94 9.18
C PRO A 59 -10.29 5.45 9.47
N ASN A 60 -9.28 4.68 9.08
CA ASN A 60 -9.19 3.26 9.47
C ASN A 60 -8.65 3.18 10.89
N LEU A 61 -9.35 2.46 11.73
CA LEU A 61 -8.95 2.12 13.10
C LEU A 61 -8.61 0.63 13.19
N GLY A 62 -7.87 0.25 14.22
CA GLY A 62 -7.66 -1.14 14.57
C GLY A 62 -8.99 -1.84 14.93
N GLN A 63 -8.98 -3.15 14.91
CA GLN A 63 -10.17 -3.95 15.24
C GLN A 63 -10.49 -3.87 16.73
N GLU A 64 -11.77 -3.72 17.08
CA GLU A 64 -12.24 -3.59 18.47
C GLU A 64 -11.73 -4.73 19.39
N PHE A 65 -11.69 -5.97 18.90
CA PHE A 65 -11.19 -7.09 19.68
C PHE A 65 -9.70 -6.97 20.06
N LEU A 66 -8.89 -6.20 19.30
CA LEU A 66 -7.49 -5.95 19.64
C LEU A 66 -7.38 -5.02 20.85
N ILE A 67 -8.28 -4.03 20.95
CA ILE A 67 -8.38 -3.12 22.09
C ILE A 67 -8.83 -3.90 23.31
N GLU A 68 -9.91 -4.68 23.19
CA GLU A 68 -10.47 -5.51 24.27
C GLU A 68 -9.48 -6.56 24.80
N SER A 69 -8.61 -7.07 23.91
CA SER A 69 -7.56 -8.05 24.27
C SER A 69 -6.30 -7.40 24.85
N GLU A 70 -6.25 -6.06 24.97
CA GLU A 70 -5.11 -5.29 25.48
C GLU A 70 -3.80 -5.55 24.71
N VAL A 71 -3.89 -5.90 23.42
CA VAL A 71 -2.73 -6.18 22.56
C VAL A 71 -2.37 -5.01 21.64
N SER A 72 -3.32 -4.07 21.43
CA SER A 72 -3.10 -2.88 20.59
C SER A 72 -2.28 -1.80 21.28
N ASP A 73 -1.74 -0.87 20.47
CA ASP A 73 -1.15 0.37 20.91
C ASP A 73 -2.21 1.51 20.97
N VAL A 74 -1.76 2.74 21.20
CA VAL A 74 -2.62 3.94 21.29
C VAL A 74 -3.30 4.31 19.95
N THR A 75 -2.93 3.64 18.85
CA THR A 75 -3.52 3.82 17.52
C THR A 75 -4.48 2.68 17.15
N ASP A 76 -4.81 1.83 18.11
CA ASP A 76 -5.66 0.64 17.98
C ASP A 76 -5.08 -0.46 17.09
N PHE A 77 -3.82 -0.32 16.65
CA PHE A 77 -3.06 -1.35 15.93
C PHE A 77 -2.08 -2.06 16.84
N ILE A 78 -1.57 -3.22 16.42
CA ILE A 78 -0.54 -3.94 17.19
C ILE A 78 0.84 -3.41 16.83
N ASP A 79 1.61 -3.00 17.85
CA ASP A 79 3.00 -2.57 17.66
C ASP A 79 3.87 -3.74 17.22
N THR A 80 4.27 -3.68 15.94
CA THR A 80 4.85 -4.78 15.19
C THR A 80 6.25 -4.41 14.70
N ASP A 81 7.19 -5.34 14.82
CA ASP A 81 8.48 -5.22 14.15
C ASP A 81 8.26 -5.27 12.63
N LYS A 82 8.65 -4.23 11.93
CA LYS A 82 8.36 -4.05 10.51
C LYS A 82 9.09 -5.03 9.58
N GLU A 83 10.16 -5.66 10.06
CA GLU A 83 10.96 -6.61 9.28
C GLU A 83 10.64 -8.06 9.62
N LEU A 84 10.48 -8.37 10.91
CA LEU A 84 10.20 -9.73 11.36
C LEU A 84 8.71 -10.04 11.46
N LEU A 85 7.86 -9.01 11.47
CA LEU A 85 6.40 -9.10 11.61
C LEU A 85 5.97 -9.74 12.93
N LYS A 86 6.81 -9.64 13.96
CA LYS A 86 6.55 -10.05 15.34
C LYS A 86 6.05 -8.88 16.16
N SER A 87 5.18 -9.17 17.14
CA SER A 87 4.81 -8.21 18.16
C SER A 87 6.04 -7.77 18.94
N LYS A 88 6.17 -6.46 19.21
CA LYS A 88 7.20 -5.95 20.10
C LYS A 88 6.90 -6.22 21.58
N LYS A 89 5.65 -6.63 21.89
CA LYS A 89 5.21 -6.91 23.26
C LYS A 89 5.19 -8.41 23.57
N PHE A 90 4.89 -9.26 22.57
CA PHE A 90 4.69 -10.71 22.75
C PHE A 90 5.56 -11.49 21.75
N GLU A 91 6.52 -12.24 22.27
CA GLU A 91 7.52 -12.97 21.47
C GLU A 91 6.92 -14.07 20.57
N ASN A 92 5.81 -14.64 20.97
CA ASN A 92 5.12 -15.72 20.25
C ASN A 92 3.94 -15.25 19.38
N MET A 93 3.86 -13.94 19.08
CA MET A 93 2.78 -13.36 18.28
C MET A 93 3.32 -12.74 16.99
N TYR A 94 2.83 -13.25 15.87
CA TYR A 94 3.04 -12.68 14.55
C TYR A 94 1.83 -11.90 14.08
N ILE A 95 2.03 -10.79 13.38
CA ILE A 95 0.95 -9.90 12.94
C ILE A 95 1.16 -9.51 11.47
N ILE A 96 0.08 -9.56 10.68
CA ILE A 96 0.08 -9.16 9.27
C ILE A 96 -1.11 -8.28 8.92
N GLY A 97 -1.01 -7.62 7.78
CA GLY A 97 -2.09 -6.85 7.17
C GLY A 97 -2.56 -5.69 8.02
N ASP A 98 -3.87 -5.49 8.05
CA ASP A 98 -4.49 -4.31 8.62
C ASP A 98 -4.38 -4.22 10.14
N ALA A 99 -4.04 -5.30 10.83
CA ALA A 99 -3.85 -5.30 12.28
C ALA A 99 -2.52 -4.69 12.74
N THR A 100 -1.54 -4.52 11.83
CA THR A 100 -0.20 -4.01 12.15
C THR A 100 -0.15 -2.49 12.11
N ASN A 101 0.83 -1.90 12.83
CA ASN A 101 1.22 -0.50 12.69
C ASN A 101 2.45 -0.32 11.74
N VAL A 102 2.84 -1.34 10.99
CA VAL A 102 3.99 -1.23 10.07
C VAL A 102 3.72 -0.20 8.96
N PRO A 103 4.74 0.52 8.50
CA PRO A 103 4.60 1.58 7.49
C PRO A 103 4.51 1.03 6.06
N ALA A 104 3.85 -0.12 5.87
CA ALA A 104 3.51 -0.70 4.58
C ALA A 104 2.09 -0.34 4.17
N SER A 105 1.76 -0.52 2.90
CA SER A 105 0.40 -0.33 2.41
C SER A 105 -0.52 -1.41 2.97
N LYS A 106 -1.68 -1.02 3.48
CA LYS A 106 -2.71 -1.97 3.94
C LYS A 106 -3.50 -2.49 2.74
N ALA A 107 -2.94 -3.50 2.06
CA ALA A 107 -3.48 -4.11 0.86
C ALA A 107 -3.36 -5.63 0.91
N GLY A 108 -4.30 -6.35 0.29
CA GLY A 108 -4.30 -7.81 0.30
C GLY A 108 -3.05 -8.45 -0.31
N SER A 109 -2.42 -7.82 -1.31
CA SER A 109 -1.15 -8.27 -1.86
C SER A 109 0.00 -8.15 -0.85
N VAL A 110 0.02 -7.06 -0.08
CA VAL A 110 1.03 -6.85 0.97
C VAL A 110 0.86 -7.87 2.09
N ALA A 111 -0.36 -8.09 2.57
CA ALA A 111 -0.64 -9.12 3.57
C ALA A 111 -0.24 -10.53 3.09
N HIS A 112 -0.33 -10.82 1.78
CA HIS A 112 0.13 -12.07 1.21
C HIS A 112 1.67 -12.20 1.27
N PHE A 113 2.41 -11.15 0.90
CA PHE A 113 3.87 -11.12 1.05
C PHE A 113 4.31 -11.23 2.51
N GLU A 114 3.60 -10.56 3.41
CA GLU A 114 3.84 -10.67 4.84
C GLU A 114 3.60 -12.10 5.35
N ALA A 115 2.58 -12.80 4.83
CA ALA A 115 2.30 -14.19 5.19
C ALA A 115 3.45 -15.14 4.78
N ASP A 116 4.06 -14.94 3.61
CA ASP A 116 5.21 -15.71 3.16
C ASP A 116 6.41 -15.52 4.10
N VAL A 117 6.66 -14.28 4.54
CA VAL A 117 7.71 -13.96 5.52
C VAL A 117 7.43 -14.62 6.86
N ILE A 118 6.19 -14.54 7.36
CA ILE A 118 5.81 -15.16 8.64
C ILE A 118 5.92 -16.68 8.58
N ALA A 119 5.54 -17.31 7.48
CA ALA A 119 5.63 -18.76 7.34
C ALA A 119 7.08 -19.25 7.52
N GLN A 120 8.05 -18.55 6.91
CA GLN A 120 9.47 -18.85 7.05
C GLN A 120 9.97 -18.57 8.48
N ASN A 121 9.58 -17.45 9.07
CA ASN A 121 10.00 -17.04 10.40
C ASN A 121 9.42 -17.97 11.49
N LEU A 122 8.17 -18.43 11.31
CA LEU A 122 7.56 -19.41 12.20
C LEU A 122 8.28 -20.76 12.14
N MET A 123 8.69 -21.20 10.96
CA MET A 123 9.50 -22.42 10.82
C MET A 123 10.84 -22.27 11.52
N ALA A 124 11.53 -21.13 11.39
CA ALA A 124 12.76 -20.86 12.11
C ALA A 124 12.57 -20.94 13.64
N ASP A 125 11.47 -20.39 14.17
CA ASP A 125 11.14 -20.47 15.61
C ASP A 125 10.91 -21.93 16.05
N ILE A 126 10.17 -22.72 15.25
CA ILE A 126 9.88 -24.13 15.56
C ILE A 126 11.16 -24.98 15.54
N GLU A 127 12.06 -24.71 14.59
CA GLU A 127 13.33 -25.42 14.45
C GLU A 127 14.41 -24.92 15.40
N GLY A 128 14.18 -23.82 16.10
CA GLY A 128 15.15 -23.20 17.01
C GLY A 128 16.38 -22.63 16.29
N THR A 129 16.18 -22.07 15.09
CA THR A 129 17.24 -21.45 14.28
C THR A 129 17.08 -19.93 14.26
N ASP A 130 18.17 -19.21 13.97
CA ASP A 130 18.17 -17.75 13.82
C ASP A 130 18.04 -17.32 12.34
N ASN A 131 17.59 -18.20 11.47
CA ASN A 131 17.49 -17.94 10.04
C ASN A 131 16.19 -17.25 9.66
N TYR A 132 15.99 -16.02 10.15
CA TYR A 132 14.80 -15.24 9.88
C TYR A 132 14.85 -14.53 8.53
N TYR A 133 13.75 -14.60 7.80
CA TYR A 133 13.50 -13.77 6.63
C TYR A 133 13.03 -12.36 7.07
N ARG A 134 13.42 -11.33 6.30
CA ARG A 134 13.09 -9.94 6.64
C ARG A 134 12.23 -9.31 5.55
N PHE A 135 11.06 -8.84 5.94
CA PHE A 135 10.18 -8.09 5.07
C PHE A 135 10.74 -6.68 4.85
N ASP A 136 10.78 -6.22 3.61
CA ASP A 136 11.28 -4.89 3.24
C ASP A 136 10.19 -3.85 3.01
N GLY A 137 8.91 -4.19 3.24
CA GLY A 137 7.77 -3.32 3.00
C GLY A 137 7.31 -3.30 1.55
N HIS A 138 7.64 -4.32 0.78
CA HIS A 138 7.25 -4.43 -0.63
C HIS A 138 5.76 -4.22 -0.81
N THR A 139 5.44 -3.25 -1.65
CA THR A 139 4.08 -2.87 -2.00
C THR A 139 3.95 -2.71 -3.50
N ASN A 140 3.00 -3.43 -4.05
CA ASN A 140 2.67 -3.41 -5.48
C ASN A 140 1.17 -3.11 -5.62
N CYS A 141 0.81 -2.04 -6.33
CA CYS A 141 -0.59 -1.60 -6.41
C CYS A 141 -0.94 -0.96 -7.75
N PHE A 142 -2.07 -1.38 -8.33
CA PHE A 142 -2.66 -0.69 -9.46
C PHE A 142 -3.54 0.48 -8.99
N ILE A 143 -3.30 1.65 -9.55
CA ILE A 143 -4.10 2.86 -9.36
C ILE A 143 -4.90 3.11 -10.64
N VAL A 144 -6.22 2.94 -10.58
CA VAL A 144 -7.10 3.26 -11.71
C VAL A 144 -7.16 4.77 -11.89
N THR A 145 -6.90 5.23 -13.09
CA THR A 145 -6.75 6.65 -13.43
C THR A 145 -7.89 7.18 -14.33
N GLY A 146 -8.90 6.34 -14.60
CA GLY A 146 -10.04 6.64 -15.45
C GLY A 146 -9.82 6.27 -16.93
N PHE A 147 -10.88 6.26 -17.71
CA PHE A 147 -10.87 5.97 -19.15
C PHE A 147 -10.16 4.65 -19.51
N GLU A 148 -10.47 3.59 -18.74
CA GLU A 148 -9.89 2.25 -18.91
C GLU A 148 -8.36 2.21 -18.82
N LYS A 149 -7.78 3.11 -18.04
CA LYS A 149 -6.34 3.16 -17.77
C LYS A 149 -6.04 3.03 -16.30
N ALA A 150 -4.85 2.53 -16.01
CA ALA A 150 -4.29 2.45 -14.67
C ALA A 150 -2.78 2.68 -14.71
N SER A 151 -2.24 3.13 -13.59
CA SER A 151 -0.81 3.13 -13.29
C SER A 151 -0.50 1.97 -12.36
N LEU A 152 0.68 1.36 -12.48
CA LEU A 152 1.20 0.39 -11.52
C LEU A 152 2.33 1.04 -10.73
N ILE A 153 2.23 0.99 -9.40
CA ILE A 153 3.30 1.41 -8.50
C ILE A 153 3.90 0.20 -7.80
N ASP A 154 5.20 0.25 -7.58
CA ASP A 154 5.96 -0.80 -6.91
C ASP A 154 7.10 -0.15 -6.12
N PHE A 155 7.11 -0.35 -4.79
CA PHE A 155 8.03 0.31 -3.86
C PHE A 155 8.22 -0.49 -2.58
N SER A 156 9.21 -0.10 -1.77
CA SER A 156 9.45 -0.69 -0.45
C SER A 156 9.67 0.40 0.62
N TYR A 157 10.07 0.01 1.83
CA TYR A 157 10.41 0.99 2.88
C TYR A 157 11.52 1.95 2.42
N ALA A 158 12.55 1.40 1.79
CA ALA A 158 13.76 2.14 1.42
C ALA A 158 13.73 2.69 -0.01
N VAL A 159 12.95 2.09 -0.90
CA VAL A 159 12.95 2.40 -2.33
C VAL A 159 11.66 3.08 -2.72
N GLU A 160 11.78 4.27 -3.30
CA GLU A 160 10.68 5.01 -3.92
C GLU A 160 10.10 4.23 -5.11
N PRO A 161 8.83 4.49 -5.50
CA PRO A 161 8.32 3.99 -6.77
C PRO A 161 9.20 4.46 -7.93
N LEU A 162 9.64 3.52 -8.75
CA LEU A 162 10.53 3.78 -9.90
C LEU A 162 9.81 3.46 -11.20
N PRO A 163 10.06 4.22 -12.28
CA PRO A 163 9.62 3.86 -13.63
C PRO A 163 10.28 2.54 -14.07
N GLY A 164 9.68 1.88 -15.05
CA GLY A 164 10.22 0.65 -15.61
C GLY A 164 9.16 -0.31 -16.06
N MET A 165 9.53 -1.60 -16.16
CA MET A 165 8.64 -2.66 -16.61
C MET A 165 8.52 -3.76 -15.54
N PHE A 166 7.32 -4.32 -15.39
CA PHE A 166 7.01 -5.31 -14.36
C PHE A 166 6.17 -6.46 -14.95
N PRO A 167 6.31 -7.70 -14.52
CA PRO A 167 7.35 -8.22 -13.63
C PRO A 167 8.68 -8.50 -14.35
N LEU A 168 8.67 -8.58 -15.69
CA LEU A 168 9.83 -8.97 -16.48
C LEU A 168 10.62 -7.73 -16.95
N PRO A 169 11.92 -7.63 -16.63
CA PRO A 169 12.76 -6.51 -17.03
C PRO A 169 12.75 -6.27 -18.54
N GLY A 170 12.43 -5.04 -18.97
CA GLY A 170 12.43 -4.63 -20.38
C GLY A 170 11.33 -5.23 -21.27
N VAL A 171 10.55 -6.16 -20.74
CA VAL A 171 9.49 -6.86 -21.47
C VAL A 171 8.09 -6.53 -20.94
N GLY A 172 7.95 -6.37 -19.66
CA GLY A 172 6.68 -6.05 -19.03
C GLY A 172 5.86 -7.30 -18.69
N PRO A 173 4.55 -7.28 -18.94
CA PRO A 173 3.78 -6.33 -19.78
C PRO A 173 3.37 -5.01 -19.11
N PHE A 174 3.54 -4.86 -17.78
CA PHE A 174 3.05 -3.71 -17.05
C PHE A 174 4.10 -2.61 -16.99
N GLU A 175 3.68 -1.37 -17.27
CA GLU A 175 4.51 -0.19 -17.14
C GLU A 175 4.40 0.36 -15.71
N LEU A 176 5.53 0.53 -15.05
CA LEU A 176 5.59 1.14 -13.72
C LEU A 176 5.50 2.65 -13.82
N LEU A 177 4.66 3.27 -13.00
CA LEU A 177 4.36 4.70 -12.93
C LEU A 177 3.72 5.28 -14.21
N GLY A 178 3.72 4.56 -15.32
CA GLY A 178 3.04 4.95 -16.55
C GLY A 178 1.54 4.63 -16.53
N GLU A 179 0.76 5.41 -17.27
CA GLU A 179 -0.68 5.20 -17.45
C GLU A 179 -0.95 4.39 -18.71
N SER A 180 -1.52 3.17 -18.58
CA SER A 180 -1.79 2.32 -19.73
C SER A 180 -3.08 1.50 -19.61
N HIS A 181 -3.63 1.08 -20.76
CA HIS A 181 -4.75 0.13 -20.82
C HIS A 181 -4.33 -1.28 -20.35
N ILE A 182 -3.07 -1.66 -20.58
CA ILE A 182 -2.54 -2.96 -20.15
C ILE A 182 -2.54 -3.03 -18.63
N ASN A 183 -2.13 -1.97 -17.94
CA ASN A 183 -2.20 -1.87 -16.49
C ASN A 183 -3.64 -1.97 -15.98
N TYR A 184 -4.61 -1.36 -16.68
CA TYR A 184 -6.02 -1.48 -16.33
C TYR A 184 -6.54 -2.91 -16.48
N TRP A 185 -6.21 -3.60 -17.53
CA TRP A 185 -6.57 -5.01 -17.71
C TRP A 185 -5.88 -5.90 -16.68
N GLY A 186 -4.62 -5.60 -16.32
CA GLY A 186 -3.93 -6.24 -15.20
C GLY A 186 -4.69 -6.07 -13.88
N LYS A 187 -5.19 -4.87 -13.60
CA LYS A 187 -6.04 -4.60 -12.44
C LYS A 187 -7.32 -5.45 -12.44
N LEU A 188 -7.99 -5.59 -13.58
CA LEU A 188 -9.21 -6.42 -13.68
C LEU A 188 -8.89 -7.91 -13.50
N MET A 189 -7.80 -8.39 -14.10
CA MET A 189 -7.33 -9.78 -13.97
C MET A 189 -6.92 -10.09 -12.52
N PHE A 190 -6.45 -9.11 -11.77
CA PHE A 190 -6.06 -9.28 -10.36
C PHE A 190 -7.20 -9.85 -9.50
N LYS A 191 -8.46 -9.56 -9.83
CA LYS A 191 -9.61 -10.18 -9.15
C LYS A 191 -9.55 -11.71 -9.24
N TRP A 192 -9.21 -12.25 -10.41
CA TRP A 192 -9.09 -13.69 -10.60
C TRP A 192 -7.89 -14.24 -9.80
N VAL A 193 -6.74 -13.57 -9.84
CA VAL A 193 -5.54 -13.93 -9.07
C VAL A 193 -5.85 -13.97 -7.57
N TYR A 194 -6.54 -12.95 -7.07
CA TYR A 194 -6.93 -12.86 -5.66
C TYR A 194 -7.76 -14.08 -5.21
N TYR A 195 -8.83 -14.39 -5.93
CA TYR A 195 -9.74 -15.49 -5.54
C TYR A 195 -9.19 -16.89 -5.84
N ASN A 196 -8.35 -17.05 -6.83
CA ASN A 196 -7.92 -18.36 -7.29
C ASN A 196 -6.50 -18.74 -6.87
N LEU A 197 -5.66 -17.78 -6.55
CA LEU A 197 -4.29 -18.02 -6.08
C LEU A 197 -4.12 -17.54 -4.63
N MET A 198 -4.25 -16.26 -4.37
CA MET A 198 -3.91 -15.67 -3.07
C MET A 198 -4.76 -16.23 -1.92
N LEU A 199 -6.08 -16.21 -2.03
CA LEU A 199 -6.97 -16.75 -0.98
C LEU A 199 -6.86 -18.27 -0.78
N LYS A 200 -6.24 -18.97 -1.72
CA LYS A 200 -5.99 -20.43 -1.63
C LYS A 200 -4.59 -20.75 -1.13
N GLY A 201 -3.78 -19.74 -0.79
CA GLY A 201 -2.42 -19.92 -0.32
C GLY A 201 -1.46 -20.41 -1.40
N HIS A 202 -1.75 -20.18 -2.68
CA HIS A 202 -0.79 -20.48 -3.74
C HIS A 202 0.27 -19.38 -3.80
N GLU A 203 1.51 -19.80 -3.96
CA GLU A 203 2.62 -18.86 -4.18
C GLU A 203 2.39 -18.00 -5.44
N LEU A 204 2.68 -16.73 -5.33
CA LEU A 204 2.74 -15.85 -6.49
C LEU A 204 4.10 -16.00 -7.16
N PRO A 205 4.21 -15.75 -8.49
CA PRO A 205 5.49 -15.85 -9.20
C PRO A 205 6.40 -14.64 -8.94
N PHE A 206 6.32 -14.05 -7.74
CA PHE A 206 7.09 -12.88 -7.31
C PHE A 206 7.60 -13.12 -5.90
N GLU A 207 8.81 -12.65 -5.64
CA GLU A 207 9.38 -12.65 -4.30
C GLU A 207 8.61 -11.71 -3.36
N PRO A 208 8.49 -12.03 -2.05
CA PRO A 208 7.85 -11.16 -1.08
C PRO A 208 8.58 -9.81 -0.91
N ASN A 209 9.87 -9.76 -1.19
CA ASN A 209 10.68 -8.54 -1.19
C ASN A 209 10.80 -7.91 -2.58
N MET A 210 10.92 -6.59 -2.60
CA MET A 210 11.04 -5.81 -3.82
C MET A 210 12.36 -6.08 -4.54
N TYR A 211 12.32 -6.26 -5.84
CA TYR A 211 13.51 -6.35 -6.69
C TYR A 211 13.61 -5.14 -7.64
N LEU A 212 14.85 -4.79 -8.01
CA LEU A 212 15.15 -3.61 -8.86
C LEU A 212 15.25 -3.94 -10.34
N ALA A 213 15.23 -5.23 -10.72
CA ALA A 213 15.32 -5.63 -12.11
C ALA A 213 14.17 -5.04 -12.93
N GLY A 214 14.50 -4.44 -14.07
CA GLY A 214 13.53 -3.78 -14.97
C GLY A 214 13.12 -2.36 -14.58
N LYS A 215 13.58 -1.84 -13.45
CA LYS A 215 13.31 -0.48 -12.98
C LYS A 215 14.43 0.48 -13.36
N ASP A 216 14.07 1.74 -13.64
CA ASP A 216 15.03 2.80 -13.86
C ASP A 216 15.59 3.28 -12.52
N THR A 217 16.80 2.86 -12.20
CA THR A 217 17.50 3.20 -10.95
C THR A 217 18.25 4.54 -11.03
N SER A 218 18.19 5.27 -12.13
CA SER A 218 18.87 6.59 -12.27
C SER A 218 18.39 7.58 -11.21
N LEU A 219 17.10 7.51 -10.83
CA LEU A 219 16.50 8.35 -9.81
C LEU A 219 16.98 8.04 -8.38
N LEU A 220 17.61 6.90 -8.13
CA LEU A 220 18.20 6.56 -6.82
C LEU A 220 19.57 7.21 -6.61
N ARG A 221 20.24 7.64 -7.70
CA ARG A 221 21.59 8.20 -7.68
C ARG A 221 21.64 9.72 -7.50
N SER A 222 20.48 10.38 -7.46
CA SER A 222 20.34 11.84 -7.39
C SER A 222 20.09 12.38 -5.98
N LYS A 223 20.41 11.59 -4.95
CA LYS A 223 20.36 12.03 -3.54
C LYS A 223 21.75 12.25 -2.97
#